data_a7c78c6291033cea50a8abd05d4e4727
#
_entry.id   a7c78c6291033cea50a8abd05d4e4727
#
_cell.length_a   1.000
_cell.length_b   1.000
_cell.length_c   1.000
_cell.angle_alpha   90.00
_cell.angle_beta   90.00
_cell.angle_gamma   90.00
#
_symmetry.space_group_name_H-M   'P 1'
#
loop_
_entity.id
_entity.type
_entity.pdbx_description
1 polymer ?
#
loop_
_entity_poly.entity_id
_entity_poly.type
_entity_poly.pdbx_seq_one_letter_code
_entity_poly.pdbx_strand_id
1 'polypeptide(L)'
;MTALITFDRVGKRFGNAVVLDDLSFGVRAGERVTLIGPSGSGKTTILRMLMTLTRPDDGTITLAGEPLFHERRGDTLVPAGERHLRAMRRHTTMVFQQYNLFPNMRVLRNVTEAPVHVLGLPPEQAEERARELLGMVGLAGKLDAYPSQLSGGQQQRVAIARALAMRPDVLLLDEVTSALDPELAAEVLDVLRDVARTFDVTMLCVTHAMKFARDVSDRVLMFNEGRIIESAPPGELFDAPTQERTKRFLRSVIDES
;
A
#
# COMPACT_ATOMS: atom_id res chain seq x y z
N MET A 1 -11.92 -18.24 -6.79
CA MET A 1 -10.96 -17.81 -5.75
C MET A 1 -11.60 -16.67 -4.99
N THR A 2 -11.62 -16.74 -3.66
CA THR A 2 -12.22 -15.73 -2.78
C THR A 2 -11.32 -14.48 -2.76
N ALA A 3 -11.91 -13.29 -2.79
CA ALA A 3 -11.16 -12.03 -2.68
C ALA A 3 -10.52 -11.91 -1.28
N LEU A 4 -9.27 -11.48 -1.20
CA LEU A 4 -8.59 -11.17 0.07
C LEU A 4 -9.09 -9.85 0.65
N ILE A 5 -9.33 -8.86 -0.23
CA ILE A 5 -9.90 -7.57 0.11
C ILE A 5 -11.19 -7.40 -0.67
N THR A 6 -12.26 -6.94 -0.02
CA THR A 6 -13.51 -6.55 -0.67
C THR A 6 -13.99 -5.22 -0.13
N PHE A 7 -14.27 -4.29 -1.02
CA PHE A 7 -15.05 -3.08 -0.76
C PHE A 7 -16.44 -3.32 -1.34
N ASP A 8 -17.48 -3.14 -0.54
CA ASP A 8 -18.88 -3.30 -0.94
C ASP A 8 -19.66 -2.02 -0.61
N ARG A 9 -19.98 -1.25 -1.64
CA ARG A 9 -20.72 0.01 -1.61
C ARG A 9 -20.20 1.00 -0.58
N VAL A 10 -18.87 1.14 -0.54
CA VAL A 10 -18.18 1.99 0.43
C VAL A 10 -18.33 3.46 0.08
N GLY A 11 -18.88 4.21 1.01
CA GLY A 11 -18.99 5.67 0.97
C GLY A 11 -18.06 6.35 1.97
N LYS A 12 -17.51 7.54 1.61
CA LYS A 12 -16.73 8.38 2.50
C LYS A 12 -16.90 9.85 2.21
N ARG A 13 -17.15 10.61 3.27
CA ARG A 13 -17.24 12.09 3.23
C ARG A 13 -16.29 12.70 4.24
N PHE A 14 -15.80 13.89 3.92
CA PHE A 14 -15.10 14.77 4.85
C PHE A 14 -15.80 16.12 4.80
N GLY A 15 -16.55 16.45 5.86
CA GLY A 15 -17.48 17.57 5.84
C GLY A 15 -18.51 17.39 4.71
N ASN A 16 -18.60 18.37 3.82
CA ASN A 16 -19.52 18.32 2.66
C ASN A 16 -18.92 17.63 1.41
N ALA A 17 -17.63 17.32 1.43
CA ALA A 17 -16.96 16.70 0.28
C ALA A 17 -17.15 15.18 0.28
N VAL A 18 -17.75 14.65 -0.80
CA VAL A 18 -17.81 13.21 -1.07
C VAL A 18 -16.45 12.80 -1.66
N VAL A 19 -15.76 11.87 -1.00
CA VAL A 19 -14.43 11.38 -1.41
C VAL A 19 -14.50 9.99 -2.00
N LEU A 20 -15.37 9.13 -1.49
CA LEU A 20 -15.72 7.84 -2.09
C LEU A 20 -17.25 7.76 -2.20
N ASP A 21 -17.73 7.28 -3.34
CA ASP A 21 -19.14 7.24 -3.67
C ASP A 21 -19.51 5.86 -4.23
N ASP A 22 -20.18 5.06 -3.40
CA ASP A 22 -20.66 3.70 -3.73
C ASP A 22 -19.56 2.78 -4.30
N LEU A 23 -18.36 2.84 -3.70
CA LEU A 23 -17.17 2.15 -4.19
C LEU A 23 -17.26 0.65 -3.92
N SER A 24 -17.21 -0.15 -5.00
CA SER A 24 -17.22 -1.62 -4.92
C SER A 24 -16.13 -2.21 -5.80
N PHE A 25 -15.22 -2.97 -5.20
CA PHE A 25 -14.21 -3.78 -5.89
C PHE A 25 -13.61 -4.82 -4.96
N GLY A 26 -12.92 -5.82 -5.54
CA GLY A 26 -12.18 -6.82 -4.78
C GLY A 26 -10.76 -6.96 -5.28
N VAL A 27 -9.87 -7.44 -4.41
CA VAL A 27 -8.47 -7.80 -4.71
C VAL A 27 -8.25 -9.24 -4.25
N ARG A 28 -7.71 -10.07 -5.12
CA ARG A 28 -7.41 -11.49 -4.83
C ARG A 28 -6.10 -11.59 -4.06
N ALA A 29 -5.91 -12.68 -3.32
CA ALA A 29 -4.63 -12.99 -2.71
C ALA A 29 -3.54 -13.11 -3.79
N GLY A 30 -2.37 -12.49 -3.55
CA GLY A 30 -1.26 -12.41 -4.49
C GLY A 30 -1.46 -11.44 -5.65
N GLU A 31 -2.65 -10.82 -5.80
CA GLU A 31 -2.90 -9.85 -6.88
C GLU A 31 -2.22 -8.51 -6.60
N ARG A 32 -1.59 -7.95 -7.63
CA ARG A 32 -0.97 -6.61 -7.59
C ARG A 32 -1.86 -5.64 -8.33
N VAL A 33 -2.51 -4.77 -7.58
CA VAL A 33 -3.47 -3.79 -8.10
C VAL A 33 -2.91 -2.39 -7.95
N THR A 34 -2.91 -1.61 -9.02
CA THR A 34 -2.51 -0.20 -8.97
C THR A 34 -3.71 0.71 -9.18
N LEU A 35 -3.82 1.71 -8.32
CA LEU A 35 -4.81 2.78 -8.38
C LEU A 35 -4.16 4.00 -9.02
N ILE A 36 -4.68 4.44 -10.16
CA ILE A 36 -4.26 5.67 -10.84
C ILE A 36 -5.43 6.67 -10.93
N GLY A 37 -5.14 7.92 -11.20
CA GLY A 37 -6.15 8.96 -11.35
C GLY A 37 -5.73 10.30 -10.74
N PRO A 38 -6.50 11.38 -10.94
CA PRO A 38 -6.18 12.72 -10.46
C PRO A 38 -5.96 12.78 -8.94
N SER A 39 -5.19 13.77 -8.49
CA SER A 39 -5.05 14.09 -7.07
C SER A 39 -6.42 14.39 -6.48
N GLY A 40 -6.65 13.97 -5.23
CA GLY A 40 -7.93 14.15 -4.55
C GLY A 40 -9.06 13.20 -4.97
N SER A 41 -8.83 12.24 -5.90
CA SER A 41 -9.87 11.30 -6.33
C SER A 41 -10.24 10.22 -5.29
N GLY A 42 -9.57 10.16 -4.14
CA GLY A 42 -9.89 9.23 -3.04
C GLY A 42 -8.93 8.03 -2.89
N LYS A 43 -7.91 7.87 -3.74
CA LYS A 43 -6.99 6.71 -3.74
C LYS A 43 -6.31 6.47 -2.39
N THR A 44 -5.66 7.47 -1.82
CA THR A 44 -5.02 7.40 -0.50
C THR A 44 -6.02 7.08 0.62
N THR A 45 -7.28 7.53 0.50
CA THR A 45 -8.34 7.23 1.47
C THR A 45 -8.63 5.74 1.55
N ILE A 46 -8.58 5.02 0.42
CA ILE A 46 -8.72 3.55 0.36
C ILE A 46 -7.63 2.87 1.17
N LEU A 47 -6.35 3.27 0.97
CA LEU A 47 -5.23 2.71 1.71
C LEU A 47 -5.35 3.01 3.22
N ARG A 48 -5.75 4.23 3.58
CA ARG A 48 -5.97 4.63 4.98
C ARG A 48 -7.09 3.83 5.64
N MET A 49 -8.13 3.44 4.91
CA MET A 49 -9.19 2.57 5.43
C MET A 49 -8.64 1.18 5.73
N LEU A 50 -7.86 0.57 4.84
CA LEU A 50 -7.24 -0.73 5.06
C LEU A 50 -6.28 -0.74 6.25
N MET A 51 -5.62 0.40 6.52
CA MET A 51 -4.82 0.60 7.73
C MET A 51 -5.65 0.97 8.97
N THR A 52 -6.97 0.99 8.87
CA THR A 52 -7.91 1.42 9.93
C THR A 52 -7.68 2.85 10.46
N LEU A 53 -7.02 3.70 9.69
CA LEU A 53 -6.77 5.11 10.00
C LEU A 53 -7.99 6.00 9.70
N THR A 54 -8.89 5.52 8.86
CA THR A 54 -10.14 6.18 8.48
C THR A 54 -11.24 5.14 8.37
N ARG A 55 -12.41 5.40 8.95
CA ARG A 55 -13.58 4.51 8.82
C ARG A 55 -14.44 4.93 7.62
N PRO A 56 -15.07 3.99 6.91
CA PRO A 56 -16.13 4.32 5.96
C PRO A 56 -17.34 4.93 6.69
N ASP A 57 -18.12 5.73 5.98
CA ASP A 57 -19.39 6.23 6.48
C ASP A 57 -20.54 5.28 6.09
N ASP A 58 -20.42 4.65 4.90
CA ASP A 58 -21.37 3.68 4.37
C ASP A 58 -20.64 2.46 3.79
N GLY A 59 -21.36 1.35 3.63
CA GLY A 59 -20.84 0.12 3.06
C GLY A 59 -19.97 -0.70 4.00
N THR A 60 -19.32 -1.73 3.45
CA THR A 60 -18.48 -2.65 4.23
C THR A 60 -17.14 -2.90 3.56
N ILE A 61 -16.11 -3.11 4.38
CA ILE A 61 -14.78 -3.55 3.93
C ILE A 61 -14.50 -4.88 4.60
N THR A 62 -14.14 -5.89 3.80
CA THR A 62 -13.72 -7.20 4.29
C THR A 62 -12.24 -7.42 3.95
N LEU A 63 -11.48 -7.93 4.90
CA LEU A 63 -10.06 -8.26 4.75
C LEU A 63 -9.83 -9.67 5.31
N ALA A 64 -9.19 -10.53 4.54
CA ALA A 64 -8.93 -11.93 4.91
C ALA A 64 -10.19 -12.70 5.35
N GLY A 65 -11.33 -12.40 4.74
CA GLY A 65 -12.62 -13.02 5.04
C GLY A 65 -13.37 -12.41 6.22
N GLU A 66 -12.77 -11.48 6.97
CA GLU A 66 -13.37 -10.84 8.14
C GLU A 66 -13.75 -9.38 7.87
N PRO A 67 -14.90 -8.88 8.40
CA PRO A 67 -15.26 -7.47 8.32
C PRO A 67 -14.25 -6.59 9.07
N LEU A 68 -13.67 -5.58 8.38
CA LEU A 68 -12.59 -4.76 8.94
C LEU A 68 -13.06 -3.87 10.10
N PHE A 69 -14.25 -3.24 9.97
CA PHE A 69 -14.76 -2.27 10.94
C PHE A 69 -15.93 -2.78 11.78
N HIS A 70 -16.28 -4.05 11.63
CA HIS A 70 -17.33 -4.73 12.38
C HIS A 70 -16.82 -6.07 12.90
N GLU A 71 -17.38 -6.54 14.00
CA GLU A 71 -17.14 -7.89 14.52
C GLU A 71 -18.47 -8.62 14.72
N ARG A 72 -18.47 -9.93 14.55
CA ARG A 72 -19.67 -10.75 14.79
C ARG A 72 -19.87 -10.98 16.26
N ARG A 73 -21.08 -10.71 16.75
CA ARG A 73 -21.56 -11.12 18.08
C ARG A 73 -22.85 -11.93 17.89
N GLY A 74 -22.72 -13.24 17.92
CA GLY A 74 -23.80 -14.14 17.48
C GLY A 74 -24.14 -13.88 16.00
N ASP A 75 -25.40 -13.63 15.70
CA ASP A 75 -25.88 -13.36 14.34
C ASP A 75 -25.86 -11.87 13.93
N THR A 76 -25.36 -10.99 14.80
CA THR A 76 -25.33 -9.54 14.52
C THR A 76 -23.91 -9.04 14.28
N LEU A 77 -23.79 -8.05 13.38
CA LEU A 77 -22.58 -7.26 13.20
C LEU A 77 -22.65 -6.03 14.10
N VAL A 78 -21.62 -5.84 14.94
CA VAL A 78 -21.48 -4.67 15.79
C VAL A 78 -20.19 -3.91 15.42
N PRO A 79 -20.09 -2.61 15.69
CA PRO A 79 -18.87 -1.87 15.43
C PRO A 79 -17.65 -2.51 16.12
N ALA A 80 -16.58 -2.69 15.36
CA ALA A 80 -15.36 -3.34 15.84
C ALA A 80 -14.70 -2.53 16.97
N GLY A 81 -14.29 -3.23 18.02
CA GLY A 81 -13.47 -2.70 19.08
C GLY A 81 -11.98 -2.65 18.71
N GLU A 82 -11.16 -1.98 19.54
CA GLU A 82 -9.71 -1.80 19.26
C GLU A 82 -8.95 -3.13 19.19
N ARG A 83 -9.38 -4.14 19.95
CA ARG A 83 -8.78 -5.48 19.90
C ARG A 83 -8.91 -6.10 18.51
N HIS A 84 -10.10 -6.03 17.92
CA HIS A 84 -10.36 -6.51 16.56
C HIS A 84 -9.54 -5.71 15.53
N LEU A 85 -9.59 -4.38 15.61
CA LEU A 85 -8.83 -3.52 14.68
C LEU A 85 -7.32 -3.78 14.73
N ARG A 86 -6.75 -4.05 15.92
CA ARG A 86 -5.34 -4.44 16.06
C ARG A 86 -5.05 -5.79 15.41
N ALA A 87 -5.95 -6.76 15.51
CA ALA A 87 -5.80 -8.03 14.82
C ALA A 87 -5.82 -7.85 13.31
N MET A 88 -6.77 -7.06 12.80
CA MET A 88 -6.89 -6.77 11.37
C MET A 88 -5.67 -6.00 10.81
N ARG A 89 -5.10 -5.05 11.56
CA ARG A 89 -3.88 -4.32 11.14
C ARG A 89 -2.65 -5.21 10.94
N ARG A 90 -2.61 -6.42 11.48
CA ARG A 90 -1.50 -7.36 11.25
C ARG A 90 -1.45 -7.89 9.82
N HIS A 91 -2.59 -7.91 9.13
CA HIS A 91 -2.69 -8.35 7.75
C HIS A 91 -2.14 -7.33 6.75
N THR A 92 -1.99 -6.06 7.16
CA THR A 92 -1.59 -4.98 6.27
C THR A 92 -0.40 -4.21 6.78
N THR A 93 0.50 -3.83 5.90
CA THR A 93 1.53 -2.82 6.18
C THR A 93 1.53 -1.77 5.09
N MET A 94 1.96 -0.56 5.43
CA MET A 94 1.95 0.56 4.50
C MET A 94 3.31 1.23 4.44
N VAL A 95 3.76 1.48 3.22
CA VAL A 95 4.89 2.35 2.92
C VAL A 95 4.33 3.70 2.50
N PHE A 96 4.67 4.72 3.26
CA PHE A 96 4.18 6.09 3.07
C PHE A 96 5.11 6.91 2.17
N GLN A 97 4.59 7.94 1.57
CA GLN A 97 5.35 8.95 0.82
C GLN A 97 6.48 9.58 1.67
N GLN A 98 6.24 9.83 2.95
CA GLN A 98 7.18 10.47 3.90
C GLN A 98 7.91 9.43 4.75
N TYR A 99 8.42 8.36 4.24
CA TYR A 99 9.22 7.31 4.90
C TYR A 99 8.76 6.90 6.32
N ASN A 100 8.44 7.84 7.18
CA ASN A 100 7.96 7.71 8.58
C ASN A 100 8.87 6.79 9.43
N LEU A 101 10.18 6.88 9.23
CA LEU A 101 11.14 6.17 10.07
C LEU A 101 11.18 6.79 11.47
N PHE A 102 11.49 5.98 12.47
CA PHE A 102 11.76 6.45 13.82
C PHE A 102 13.12 7.16 13.84
N PRO A 103 13.18 8.49 13.98
CA PRO A 103 14.41 9.26 13.77
C PRO A 103 15.47 8.96 14.83
N ASN A 104 15.07 8.55 16.03
CA ASN A 104 15.93 8.24 17.17
C ASN A 104 16.33 6.75 17.25
N MET A 105 15.98 5.94 16.25
CA MET A 105 16.34 4.54 16.15
C MET A 105 17.26 4.30 14.98
N ARG A 106 18.25 3.42 15.15
CA ARG A 106 19.11 2.94 14.06
C ARG A 106 18.28 2.19 13.01
N VAL A 107 18.81 2.06 11.81
CA VAL A 107 18.18 1.34 10.68
C VAL A 107 17.74 -0.06 11.07
N LEU A 108 18.62 -0.85 11.67
CA LEU A 108 18.30 -2.20 12.12
C LEU A 108 17.10 -2.20 13.08
N ARG A 109 17.11 -1.31 14.06
CA ARG A 109 16.03 -1.21 15.05
C ARG A 109 14.72 -0.72 14.43
N ASN A 110 14.76 0.20 13.45
CA ASN A 110 13.57 0.59 12.71
C ASN A 110 12.84 -0.61 12.07
N VAL A 111 13.59 -1.62 11.64
CA VAL A 111 13.05 -2.81 10.99
C VAL A 111 12.65 -3.88 12.00
N THR A 112 13.34 -4.01 13.14
CA THR A 112 13.08 -5.06 14.15
C THR A 112 12.03 -4.70 15.18
N GLU A 113 11.74 -3.41 15.40
CA GLU A 113 10.86 -2.92 16.48
C GLU A 113 9.46 -3.55 16.43
N ALA A 114 8.81 -3.51 15.26
CA ALA A 114 7.47 -4.05 15.13
C ALA A 114 7.43 -5.60 15.14
N PRO A 115 8.31 -6.36 14.48
CA PRO A 115 8.39 -7.81 14.63
C PRO A 115 8.54 -8.28 16.08
N VAL A 116 9.36 -7.62 16.88
CA VAL A 116 9.54 -7.98 18.28
C VAL A 116 8.29 -7.65 19.11
N HIS A 117 7.78 -6.42 19.02
CA HIS A 117 6.75 -5.93 19.93
C HIS A 117 5.31 -6.24 19.49
N VAL A 118 5.07 -6.43 18.18
CA VAL A 118 3.72 -6.69 17.64
C VAL A 118 3.52 -8.16 17.30
N LEU A 119 4.54 -8.82 16.72
CA LEU A 119 4.47 -10.25 16.38
C LEU A 119 4.98 -11.13 17.50
N GLY A 120 5.74 -10.58 18.48
CA GLY A 120 6.32 -11.33 19.58
C GLY A 120 7.51 -12.21 19.15
N LEU A 121 8.19 -11.87 18.04
CA LEU A 121 9.37 -12.62 17.61
C LEU A 121 10.52 -12.46 18.61
N PRO A 122 11.32 -13.51 18.84
CA PRO A 122 12.59 -13.38 19.55
C PRO A 122 13.48 -12.33 18.86
N PRO A 123 14.19 -11.47 19.63
CA PRO A 123 15.03 -10.41 19.07
C PRO A 123 16.02 -10.90 18.01
N GLU A 124 16.66 -12.05 18.25
CA GLU A 124 17.63 -12.67 17.34
C GLU A 124 17.01 -13.04 15.98
N GLN A 125 15.80 -13.61 15.98
CA GLN A 125 15.07 -13.94 14.74
C GLN A 125 14.62 -12.68 14.01
N ALA A 126 14.21 -11.64 14.74
CA ALA A 126 13.83 -10.36 14.16
C ALA A 126 15.05 -9.67 13.52
N GLU A 127 16.22 -9.75 14.16
CA GLU A 127 17.47 -9.19 13.60
C GLU A 127 17.94 -9.94 12.35
N GLU A 128 17.97 -11.28 12.38
CA GLU A 128 18.34 -12.09 11.22
C GLU A 128 17.50 -11.71 10.01
N ARG A 129 16.18 -11.71 10.18
CA ARG A 129 15.24 -11.28 9.12
C ARG A 129 15.45 -9.84 8.66
N ALA A 130 15.69 -8.92 9.59
CA ALA A 130 15.93 -7.52 9.24
C ALA A 130 17.22 -7.36 8.42
N ARG A 131 18.27 -8.11 8.73
CA ARG A 131 19.54 -8.12 7.97
C ARG A 131 19.34 -8.65 6.56
N GLU A 132 18.57 -9.72 6.39
CA GLU A 132 18.21 -10.26 5.06
C GLU A 132 17.46 -9.21 4.23
N LEU A 133 16.41 -8.61 4.79
CA LEU A 133 15.60 -7.61 4.09
C LEU A 133 16.41 -6.33 3.78
N LEU A 134 17.23 -5.86 4.71
CA LEU A 134 18.12 -4.72 4.48
C LEU A 134 19.19 -5.02 3.42
N GLY A 135 19.69 -6.26 3.37
CA GLY A 135 20.55 -6.75 2.30
C GLY A 135 19.88 -6.70 0.94
N MET A 136 18.64 -7.19 0.86
CA MET A 136 17.83 -7.21 -0.36
C MET A 136 17.59 -5.80 -0.92
N VAL A 137 17.34 -4.81 -0.04
CA VAL A 137 17.17 -3.42 -0.47
C VAL A 137 18.50 -2.63 -0.61
N GLY A 138 19.66 -3.34 -0.60
CA GLY A 138 20.98 -2.76 -0.82
C GLY A 138 21.52 -1.94 0.36
N LEU A 139 21.09 -2.23 1.59
CA LEU A 139 21.46 -1.46 2.79
C LEU A 139 22.18 -2.29 3.85
N ALA A 140 22.80 -3.43 3.49
CA ALA A 140 23.56 -4.28 4.41
C ALA A 140 24.66 -3.52 5.19
N GLY A 141 25.29 -2.51 4.59
CA GLY A 141 26.33 -1.68 5.22
C GLY A 141 25.80 -0.50 6.05
N LYS A 142 24.48 -0.37 6.25
CA LYS A 142 23.84 0.80 6.90
C LYS A 142 23.07 0.45 8.18
N LEU A 143 23.27 -0.74 8.74
CA LEU A 143 22.49 -1.27 9.88
C LEU A 143 22.55 -0.35 11.11
N ASP A 144 23.70 0.22 11.38
CA ASP A 144 23.97 1.09 12.53
C ASP A 144 23.72 2.58 12.28
N ALA A 145 23.42 2.97 11.03
CA ALA A 145 23.12 4.35 10.68
C ALA A 145 21.78 4.79 11.27
N TYR A 146 21.64 6.09 11.50
CA TYR A 146 20.37 6.75 11.82
C TYR A 146 19.70 7.26 10.54
N PRO A 147 18.37 7.45 10.51
CA PRO A 147 17.67 7.99 9.33
C PRO A 147 18.26 9.30 8.80
N SER A 148 18.73 10.19 9.68
CA SER A 148 19.36 11.45 9.30
C SER A 148 20.68 11.31 8.53
N GLN A 149 21.28 10.13 8.52
CA GLN A 149 22.53 9.79 7.81
C GLN A 149 22.27 9.12 6.45
N LEU A 150 21.00 9.01 6.04
CA LEU A 150 20.56 8.33 4.83
C LEU A 150 20.00 9.33 3.82
N SER A 151 20.21 9.07 2.52
CA SER A 151 19.48 9.77 1.46
C SER A 151 17.97 9.44 1.50
N GLY A 152 17.13 10.24 0.84
CA GLY A 152 15.70 9.99 0.75
C GLY A 152 15.37 8.60 0.19
N GLY A 153 16.05 8.19 -0.90
CA GLY A 153 15.87 6.86 -1.49
C GLY A 153 16.33 5.74 -0.54
N GLN A 154 17.41 5.94 0.24
CA GLN A 154 17.83 4.98 1.28
C GLN A 154 16.79 4.88 2.41
N GLN A 155 16.25 6.01 2.86
CA GLN A 155 15.19 6.02 3.88
C GLN A 155 13.95 5.27 3.39
N GLN A 156 13.55 5.46 2.14
CA GLN A 156 12.42 4.75 1.53
C GLN A 156 12.68 3.25 1.45
N ARG A 157 13.88 2.84 1.09
CA ARG A 157 14.27 1.41 1.08
C ARG A 157 14.25 0.79 2.48
N VAL A 158 14.63 1.53 3.53
CA VAL A 158 14.43 1.09 4.93
C VAL A 158 12.94 0.94 5.26
N ALA A 159 12.09 1.87 4.83
CA ALA A 159 10.64 1.80 5.06
C ALA A 159 10.01 0.57 4.37
N ILE A 160 10.47 0.21 3.17
CA ILE A 160 10.06 -1.02 2.47
C ILE A 160 10.50 -2.26 3.26
N ALA A 161 11.76 -2.34 3.67
CA ALA A 161 12.27 -3.46 4.49
C ALA A 161 11.49 -3.61 5.81
N ARG A 162 11.20 -2.49 6.49
CA ARG A 162 10.38 -2.46 7.71
C ARG A 162 8.97 -2.99 7.47
N ALA A 163 8.32 -2.61 6.37
CA ALA A 163 7.00 -3.11 6.02
C ALA A 163 7.00 -4.62 5.77
N LEU A 164 7.97 -5.13 5.03
CA LEU A 164 8.13 -6.56 4.73
C LEU A 164 8.50 -7.40 5.96
N ALA A 165 9.17 -6.79 6.95
CA ALA A 165 9.55 -7.48 8.19
C ALA A 165 8.33 -8.00 8.96
N MET A 166 7.17 -7.40 8.82
CA MET A 166 5.92 -7.81 9.45
C MET A 166 5.24 -9.02 8.79
N ARG A 167 5.72 -9.51 7.63
CA ARG A 167 5.07 -10.57 6.83
C ARG A 167 3.58 -10.28 6.54
N PRO A 168 3.26 -9.14 5.96
CA PRO A 168 1.87 -8.79 5.72
C PRO A 168 1.26 -9.66 4.61
N ASP A 169 -0.06 -9.87 4.67
CA ASP A 169 -0.82 -10.43 3.55
C ASP A 169 -1.00 -9.39 2.44
N VAL A 170 -1.02 -8.11 2.83
CA VAL A 170 -1.18 -6.96 1.91
C VAL A 170 -0.14 -5.88 2.18
N LEU A 171 0.63 -5.54 1.16
CA LEU A 171 1.54 -4.40 1.13
C LEU A 171 0.87 -3.21 0.44
N LEU A 172 0.67 -2.13 1.18
CA LEU A 172 0.09 -0.88 0.70
C LEU A 172 1.20 0.11 0.36
N LEU A 173 1.18 0.68 -0.84
CA LEU A 173 2.17 1.64 -1.33
C LEU A 173 1.49 2.95 -1.69
N ASP A 174 1.75 4.04 -0.96
CA ASP A 174 1.13 5.35 -1.17
C ASP A 174 2.16 6.34 -1.71
N GLU A 175 2.20 6.52 -3.02
CA GLU A 175 3.05 7.48 -3.73
C GLU A 175 4.53 7.44 -3.28
N VAL A 176 5.08 6.25 -3.11
CA VAL A 176 6.37 5.98 -2.45
C VAL A 176 7.60 6.63 -3.09
N THR A 177 7.47 7.22 -4.29
CA THR A 177 8.57 7.88 -5.01
C THR A 177 8.32 9.36 -5.27
N SER A 178 7.16 9.91 -4.93
CA SER A 178 6.79 11.28 -5.29
C SER A 178 7.62 12.38 -4.59
N ALA A 179 8.31 12.04 -3.49
CA ALA A 179 9.19 12.96 -2.75
C ALA A 179 10.68 12.79 -3.13
N LEU A 180 11.00 11.99 -4.15
CA LEU A 180 12.35 11.68 -4.58
C LEU A 180 12.65 12.32 -5.93
N ASP A 181 13.93 12.64 -6.17
CA ASP A 181 14.38 12.95 -7.52
C ASP A 181 14.29 11.71 -8.44
N PRO A 182 14.32 11.89 -9.76
CA PRO A 182 14.06 10.80 -10.71
C PRO A 182 15.05 9.62 -10.59
N GLU A 183 16.32 9.88 -10.25
CA GLU A 183 17.35 8.84 -10.13
C GLU A 183 17.08 7.96 -8.89
N LEU A 184 16.87 8.58 -7.74
CA LEU A 184 16.51 7.86 -6.50
C LEU A 184 15.14 7.17 -6.60
N ALA A 185 14.20 7.76 -7.32
CA ALA A 185 12.90 7.15 -7.59
C ALA A 185 13.06 5.85 -8.38
N ALA A 186 13.92 5.84 -9.41
CA ALA A 186 14.18 4.64 -10.21
C ALA A 186 14.75 3.50 -9.35
N GLU A 187 15.73 3.79 -8.47
CA GLU A 187 16.30 2.79 -7.54
C GLU A 187 15.23 2.17 -6.62
N VAL A 188 14.34 3.00 -6.08
CA VAL A 188 13.26 2.51 -5.19
C VAL A 188 12.25 1.67 -5.97
N LEU A 189 11.91 2.07 -7.20
CA LEU A 189 11.00 1.31 -8.06
C LEU A 189 11.60 -0.05 -8.47
N ASP A 190 12.92 -0.13 -8.69
CA ASP A 190 13.59 -1.39 -8.96
C ASP A 190 13.51 -2.35 -7.76
N VAL A 191 13.75 -1.85 -6.55
CA VAL A 191 13.54 -2.62 -5.32
C VAL A 191 12.10 -3.13 -5.22
N LEU A 192 11.11 -2.31 -5.54
CA LEU A 192 9.70 -2.74 -5.49
C LEU A 192 9.35 -3.77 -6.58
N ARG A 193 10.01 -3.70 -7.77
CA ARG A 193 9.89 -4.77 -8.79
C ARG A 193 10.44 -6.09 -8.28
N ASP A 194 11.58 -6.07 -7.59
CA ASP A 194 12.19 -7.26 -7.00
C ASP A 194 11.33 -7.83 -5.87
N VAL A 195 10.75 -6.96 -5.02
CA VAL A 195 9.76 -7.37 -4.00
C VAL A 195 8.57 -8.07 -4.65
N ALA A 196 7.99 -7.49 -5.71
CA ALA A 196 6.84 -8.05 -6.41
C ALA A 196 7.14 -9.42 -7.07
N ARG A 197 8.40 -9.70 -7.43
CA ARG A 197 8.83 -10.99 -8.02
C ARG A 197 9.18 -12.03 -6.96
N THR A 198 9.73 -11.59 -5.82
CA THR A 198 10.30 -12.48 -4.80
C THR A 198 9.29 -12.89 -3.75
N PHE A 199 8.34 -11.99 -3.41
CA PHE A 199 7.36 -12.24 -2.37
C PHE A 199 5.97 -12.51 -2.97
N ASP A 200 5.31 -13.54 -2.45
CA ASP A 200 3.90 -13.81 -2.72
C ASP A 200 3.04 -12.92 -1.80
N VAL A 201 3.12 -11.60 -2.00
CA VAL A 201 2.37 -10.61 -1.22
C VAL A 201 1.39 -9.88 -2.13
N THR A 202 0.16 -9.71 -1.66
CA THR A 202 -0.83 -8.87 -2.33
C THR A 202 -0.38 -7.42 -2.26
N MET A 203 -0.41 -6.71 -3.36
CA MET A 203 0.01 -5.31 -3.40
C MET A 203 -1.14 -4.40 -3.83
N LEU A 204 -1.34 -3.31 -3.10
CA LEU A 204 -2.25 -2.24 -3.49
C LEU A 204 -1.45 -0.93 -3.55
N CYS A 205 -1.22 -0.44 -4.76
CA CYS A 205 -0.33 0.69 -5.04
C CYS A 205 -1.12 1.93 -5.47
N VAL A 206 -0.77 3.09 -4.93
CA VAL A 206 -1.12 4.40 -5.49
C VAL A 206 0.16 5.00 -6.04
N THR A 207 0.21 5.33 -7.34
CA THR A 207 1.42 5.86 -7.96
C THR A 207 1.10 6.71 -9.20
N HIS A 208 1.98 7.65 -9.49
CA HIS A 208 2.07 8.38 -10.76
C HIS A 208 3.17 7.81 -11.70
N ALA A 209 3.94 6.81 -11.26
CA ALA A 209 4.94 6.14 -12.08
C ALA A 209 4.28 5.10 -13.01
N MET A 210 3.80 5.54 -14.18
CA MET A 210 3.01 4.70 -15.10
C MET A 210 3.78 3.50 -15.62
N LYS A 211 5.09 3.64 -15.87
CA LYS A 211 5.95 2.53 -16.27
C LYS A 211 6.01 1.44 -15.20
N PHE A 212 6.18 1.83 -13.93
CA PHE A 212 6.15 0.89 -12.81
C PHE A 212 4.79 0.21 -12.70
N ALA A 213 3.69 0.97 -12.77
CA ALA A 213 2.34 0.41 -12.76
C ALA A 213 2.14 -0.62 -13.88
N ARG A 214 2.65 -0.37 -15.08
CA ARG A 214 2.61 -1.30 -16.23
C ARG A 214 3.42 -2.57 -15.96
N ASP A 215 4.61 -2.45 -15.37
CA ASP A 215 5.56 -3.56 -15.21
C ASP A 215 5.16 -4.52 -14.08
N VAL A 216 4.49 -4.02 -13.03
CA VAL A 216 4.27 -4.80 -11.79
C VAL A 216 2.83 -5.20 -11.56
N SER A 217 1.85 -4.48 -12.14
CA SER A 217 0.44 -4.74 -11.83
C SER A 217 -0.13 -5.88 -12.64
N ASP A 218 -1.00 -6.66 -12.00
CA ASP A 218 -1.89 -7.60 -12.68
C ASP A 218 -3.15 -6.89 -13.18
N ARG A 219 -3.54 -5.80 -12.48
CA ARG A 219 -4.71 -4.99 -12.81
C ARG A 219 -4.51 -3.52 -12.39
N VAL A 220 -5.01 -2.62 -13.21
CA VAL A 220 -5.00 -1.17 -12.94
C VAL A 220 -6.43 -0.67 -12.83
N LEU A 221 -6.68 0.16 -11.82
CA LEU A 221 -7.96 0.80 -11.55
C LEU A 221 -7.83 2.30 -11.76
N MET A 222 -8.57 2.86 -12.71
CA MET A 222 -8.63 4.31 -12.91
C MET A 222 -9.71 4.92 -12.03
N PHE A 223 -9.29 5.81 -11.14
CA PHE A 223 -10.15 6.56 -10.23
C PHE A 223 -10.48 7.95 -10.77
N ASN A 224 -11.74 8.32 -10.65
CA ASN A 224 -12.20 9.69 -10.87
C ASN A 224 -13.39 9.98 -9.96
N GLU A 225 -13.33 11.10 -9.23
CA GLU A 225 -14.44 11.58 -8.38
C GLU A 225 -15.01 10.51 -7.44
N GLY A 226 -14.13 9.79 -6.73
CA GLY A 226 -14.50 8.81 -5.73
C GLY A 226 -14.99 7.46 -6.27
N ARG A 227 -14.95 7.24 -7.58
CA ARG A 227 -15.40 6.01 -8.27
C ARG A 227 -14.31 5.39 -9.12
N ILE A 228 -14.40 4.08 -9.35
CA ILE A 228 -13.63 3.39 -10.38
C ILE A 228 -14.37 3.55 -11.70
N ILE A 229 -13.75 4.23 -12.67
CA ILE A 229 -14.34 4.45 -13.99
C ILE A 229 -13.84 3.45 -15.04
N GLU A 230 -12.68 2.83 -14.79
CA GLU A 230 -12.11 1.81 -15.66
C GLU A 230 -11.26 0.84 -14.84
N SER A 231 -11.30 -0.46 -15.19
CA SER A 231 -10.54 -1.52 -14.56
C SER A 231 -10.13 -2.53 -15.62
N ALA A 232 -8.82 -2.66 -15.88
CA ALA A 232 -8.30 -3.57 -16.90
C ALA A 232 -6.86 -4.03 -16.56
N PRO A 233 -6.34 -5.09 -17.20
CA PRO A 233 -4.92 -5.38 -17.22
C PRO A 233 -4.10 -4.19 -17.73
N PRO A 234 -2.83 -4.04 -17.30
CA PRO A 234 -2.01 -2.88 -17.68
C PRO A 234 -1.93 -2.63 -19.20
N GLY A 235 -1.70 -3.68 -19.99
CA GLY A 235 -1.61 -3.55 -21.45
C GLY A 235 -2.87 -2.92 -22.06
N GLU A 236 -4.05 -3.37 -21.64
CA GLU A 236 -5.31 -2.84 -22.14
C GLU A 236 -5.54 -1.39 -21.68
N LEU A 237 -5.35 -1.11 -20.38
CA LEU A 237 -5.66 0.20 -19.85
C LEU A 237 -4.70 1.29 -20.36
N PHE A 238 -3.41 0.97 -20.53
CA PHE A 238 -2.42 1.95 -20.98
C PHE A 238 -2.38 2.11 -22.51
N ASP A 239 -2.64 1.03 -23.28
CA ASP A 239 -2.50 1.07 -24.75
C ASP A 239 -3.82 1.34 -25.46
N ALA A 240 -4.95 0.89 -24.89
CA ALA A 240 -6.28 1.00 -25.49
C ALA A 240 -7.37 1.36 -24.45
N PRO A 241 -7.21 2.46 -23.67
CA PRO A 241 -8.21 2.84 -22.68
C PRO A 241 -9.56 3.11 -23.34
N THR A 242 -10.64 2.64 -22.71
CA THR A 242 -11.99 2.78 -23.25
C THR A 242 -12.65 4.08 -22.84
N GLN A 243 -12.37 4.56 -21.62
CA GLN A 243 -12.99 5.76 -21.08
C GLN A 243 -12.26 7.03 -21.52
N GLU A 244 -12.98 8.03 -22.00
CA GLU A 244 -12.41 9.31 -22.41
C GLU A 244 -11.65 10.03 -21.29
N ARG A 245 -12.10 9.87 -20.04
CA ARG A 245 -11.41 10.45 -18.88
C ARG A 245 -10.06 9.78 -18.64
N THR A 246 -9.99 8.44 -18.80
CA THR A 246 -8.73 7.68 -18.73
C THR A 246 -7.75 8.14 -19.81
N LYS A 247 -8.21 8.27 -21.07
CA LYS A 247 -7.38 8.75 -22.18
C LYS A 247 -6.78 10.12 -21.90
N ARG A 248 -7.59 11.06 -21.39
CA ARG A 248 -7.12 12.42 -21.05
C ARG A 248 -6.09 12.39 -19.91
N PHE A 249 -6.36 11.60 -18.87
CA PHE A 249 -5.45 11.47 -17.74
C PHE A 249 -4.10 10.88 -18.15
N LEU A 250 -4.10 9.80 -18.94
CA LEU A 250 -2.88 9.16 -19.41
C LEU A 250 -2.04 10.09 -20.30
N ARG A 251 -2.67 10.83 -21.20
CA ARG A 251 -1.96 11.83 -22.03
C ARG A 251 -1.26 12.88 -21.15
N SER A 252 -1.94 13.45 -20.16
CA SER A 252 -1.35 14.48 -19.30
C SER A 252 -0.15 13.98 -18.49
N VAL A 253 -0.15 12.69 -18.07
CA VAL A 253 0.94 12.13 -17.27
C VAL A 253 2.10 11.61 -18.12
N ILE A 254 1.81 11.10 -19.34
CA ILE A 254 2.85 10.58 -20.24
C ILE A 254 3.59 11.73 -20.94
N ASP A 255 2.89 12.83 -21.26
CA ASP A 255 3.49 14.02 -21.89
C ASP A 255 4.38 14.81 -20.91
N GLU A 256 4.24 14.62 -19.59
CA GLU A 256 5.05 15.23 -18.52
C GLU A 256 6.24 14.35 -18.08
N SER A 257 6.39 13.13 -18.60
CA SER A 257 7.43 12.15 -18.20
C SER A 257 8.49 11.99 -19.29
#